data_dda2231295b343013cfcab6f6b8fb9aa
#
_entry.id   dda2231295b343013cfcab6f6b8fb9aa
#
_cell.length_a   1.000
_cell.length_b   1.000
_cell.length_c   1.000
_cell.angle_alpha   90.00
_cell.angle_beta   90.00
_cell.angle_gamma   90.00
#
_symmetry.space_group_name_H-M   'P 1'
#
loop_
_entity.id
_entity.type
_entity.pdbx_description
1 polymer ?
#
loop_
_entity_poly.entity_id
_entity_poly.type
_entity_poly.pdbx_seq_one_letter_code
_entity_poly.pdbx_strand_id
1 'polypeptide(L)'
;VPNFSSLAFFAVVLLLVGTSRGQQAAAADTRGLDFKEFGLLAIQDNGRRKPIDTFARQTLIQLTGRSSYTDKAGREWTPNDFLLSAVLETRDWKEEPMVLVSLGELKEQLGLEKIQRRFSFAQLSGSVELPRIANEARE
;
A
#
# COMPACT_ATOMS: atom_id res chain seq x y z
N VAL A 1 2.59 -46.48 43.86
CA VAL A 1 2.60 -45.07 44.32
C VAL A 1 2.89 -44.21 43.12
N PRO A 2 1.94 -43.42 42.58
CA PRO A 2 2.20 -42.60 41.40
C PRO A 2 2.91 -41.32 41.81
N ASN A 3 4.05 -41.04 41.14
CA ASN A 3 4.88 -39.85 41.33
C ASN A 3 4.18 -38.59 40.83
N PHE A 4 3.71 -37.77 41.74
CA PHE A 4 3.08 -36.46 41.49
C PHE A 4 4.06 -35.36 41.03
N SER A 5 5.35 -35.65 40.91
CA SER A 5 6.37 -34.63 40.54
C SER A 5 6.46 -34.30 39.06
N SER A 6 5.83 -35.10 38.18
CA SER A 6 5.98 -34.89 36.71
C SER A 6 4.92 -33.97 36.12
N LEU A 7 3.81 -33.72 36.82
CA LEU A 7 2.75 -32.83 36.32
C LEU A 7 3.00 -31.35 36.58
N ALA A 8 3.81 -31.02 37.59
CA ALA A 8 4.15 -29.62 37.90
C ALA A 8 5.15 -29.00 36.91
N PHE A 9 5.99 -29.84 36.27
CA PHE A 9 6.99 -29.34 35.32
C PHE A 9 6.40 -29.02 33.93
N PHE A 10 5.30 -29.69 33.58
CA PHE A 10 4.62 -29.42 32.29
C PHE A 10 3.76 -28.14 32.30
N ALA A 11 3.28 -27.73 33.47
CA ALA A 11 2.46 -26.53 33.63
C ALA A 11 3.26 -25.23 33.54
N VAL A 12 4.55 -25.25 33.88
CA VAL A 12 5.43 -24.07 33.86
C VAL A 12 5.98 -23.78 32.45
N VAL A 13 6.16 -24.81 31.62
CA VAL A 13 6.64 -24.65 30.23
C VAL A 13 5.55 -24.12 29.30
N LEU A 14 4.28 -24.34 29.61
CA LEU A 14 3.16 -23.84 28.80
C LEU A 14 2.85 -22.36 29.02
N LEU A 15 3.39 -21.75 30.08
CA LEU A 15 3.17 -20.33 30.42
C LEU A 15 4.21 -19.40 29.79
N LEU A 16 5.25 -19.93 29.10
CA LEU A 16 6.31 -19.18 28.43
C LEU A 16 6.16 -19.15 26.92
N VAL A 17 5.10 -19.71 26.34
CA VAL A 17 4.69 -19.40 24.98
C VAL A 17 4.09 -18.00 25.02
N GLY A 18 4.99 -17.06 25.19
CA GLY A 18 4.70 -15.63 25.21
C GLY A 18 3.89 -15.26 24.00
N THR A 19 2.81 -14.60 24.26
CA THR A 19 2.09 -13.70 23.40
C THR A 19 3.05 -12.79 22.66
N SER A 20 3.64 -13.27 21.57
CA SER A 20 4.09 -12.41 20.48
C SER A 20 2.82 -11.81 19.87
N ARG A 21 2.23 -10.87 20.59
CA ARG A 21 1.37 -9.87 19.98
C ARG A 21 2.27 -9.20 18.97
N GLY A 22 2.13 -9.63 17.71
CA GLY A 22 2.61 -8.84 16.60
C GLY A 22 2.12 -7.43 16.87
N GLN A 23 3.04 -6.55 17.12
CA GLN A 23 2.80 -5.12 17.16
C GLN A 23 2.34 -4.77 15.77
N GLN A 24 1.04 -4.94 15.52
CA GLN A 24 0.37 -4.27 14.42
C GLN A 24 0.63 -2.81 14.70
N ALA A 25 1.58 -2.24 13.96
CA ALA A 25 1.81 -0.81 13.98
C ALA A 25 0.42 -0.19 13.77
N ALA A 26 -0.13 0.37 14.83
CA ALA A 26 -1.39 1.08 14.76
C ALA A 26 -1.19 2.10 13.65
N ALA A 27 -1.96 2.00 12.57
CA ALA A 27 -1.93 2.97 11.50
C ALA A 27 -2.07 4.34 12.17
N ALA A 28 -1.01 5.14 12.12
CA ALA A 28 -0.98 6.42 12.79
C ALA A 28 -2.16 7.22 12.24
N ASP A 29 -3.07 7.63 13.13
CA ASP A 29 -4.22 8.44 12.76
C ASP A 29 -3.73 9.82 12.33
N THR A 30 -3.59 10.03 11.02
CA THR A 30 -3.14 11.29 10.44
C THR A 30 -4.25 12.35 10.38
N ARG A 31 -5.44 12.10 10.93
CA ARG A 31 -6.61 12.98 10.86
C ARG A 31 -6.44 14.34 11.58
N GLY A 32 -5.34 14.59 12.23
CA GLY A 32 -5.06 15.88 12.91
C GLY A 32 -3.85 16.61 12.34
N LEU A 33 -3.20 16.09 11.30
CA LEU A 33 -2.01 16.70 10.72
C LEU A 33 -2.41 17.64 9.58
N ASP A 34 -1.95 18.88 9.63
CA ASP A 34 -2.08 19.83 8.52
C ASP A 34 -0.90 19.63 7.55
N PHE A 35 -1.18 18.97 6.42
CA PHE A 35 -0.18 18.72 5.38
C PHE A 35 -0.05 19.85 4.36
N LYS A 36 -0.64 21.02 4.65
CA LYS A 36 -0.58 22.16 3.72
C LYS A 36 0.85 22.65 3.54
N GLU A 37 1.60 22.77 4.63
CA GLU A 37 3.01 23.19 4.55
C GLU A 37 3.87 22.13 3.87
N PHE A 38 3.62 20.84 4.12
CA PHE A 38 4.27 19.74 3.41
C PHE A 38 4.08 19.85 1.88
N GLY A 39 2.88 20.20 1.44
CA GLY A 39 2.57 20.38 0.02
C GLY A 39 3.35 21.50 -0.66
N LEU A 40 3.82 22.50 0.10
CA LEU A 40 4.60 23.63 -0.42
C LEU A 40 6.08 23.32 -0.59
N LEU A 41 6.60 22.25 0.00
CA LEU A 41 8.00 21.85 -0.17
C LEU A 41 8.29 21.61 -1.65
N ALA A 42 9.44 22.10 -2.12
CA ALA A 42 9.87 21.94 -3.49
C ALA A 42 10.63 20.64 -3.68
N ILE A 43 10.25 19.87 -4.69
CA ILE A 43 10.99 18.69 -5.14
C ILE A 43 11.46 18.88 -6.58
N GLN A 44 12.43 18.08 -6.98
CA GLN A 44 12.85 17.99 -8.38
C GLN A 44 12.30 16.70 -8.99
N ASP A 45 11.50 16.85 -10.04
CA ASP A 45 10.94 15.73 -10.79
C ASP A 45 11.07 15.99 -12.28
N ASN A 46 11.61 15.03 -13.04
CA ASN A 46 11.89 15.12 -14.47
C ASN A 46 12.65 16.41 -14.86
N GLY A 47 13.66 16.80 -14.06
CA GLY A 47 14.48 17.98 -14.29
C GLY A 47 13.82 19.32 -13.94
N ARG A 48 12.58 19.34 -13.45
CA ARG A 48 11.84 20.54 -13.06
C ARG A 48 11.59 20.59 -11.56
N ARG A 49 11.68 21.78 -10.99
CA ARG A 49 11.24 22.02 -9.61
C ARG A 49 9.72 22.19 -9.59
N LYS A 50 9.05 21.49 -8.69
CA LYS A 50 7.60 21.62 -8.49
C LYS A 50 7.26 21.44 -7.00
N PRO A 51 6.13 21.99 -6.50
CA PRO A 51 5.63 21.70 -5.17
C PRO A 51 5.28 20.22 -5.02
N ILE A 52 5.43 19.68 -3.79
CA ILE A 52 5.01 18.31 -3.47
C ILE A 52 3.53 18.10 -3.75
N ASP A 53 2.67 19.08 -3.48
CA ASP A 53 1.23 19.00 -3.79
C ASP A 53 0.99 18.68 -5.27
N THR A 54 1.72 19.34 -6.15
CA THR A 54 1.61 19.07 -7.61
C THR A 54 2.06 17.66 -7.96
N PHE A 55 3.18 17.22 -7.39
CA PHE A 55 3.70 15.87 -7.58
C PHE A 55 2.72 14.81 -7.03
N ALA A 56 2.24 14.99 -5.80
CA ALA A 56 1.28 14.08 -5.15
C ALA A 56 0.01 13.94 -5.98
N ARG A 57 -0.54 15.06 -6.46
CA ARG A 57 -1.74 15.09 -7.31
C ARG A 57 -1.51 14.35 -8.63
N GLN A 58 -0.39 14.61 -9.30
CA GLN A 58 -0.04 13.92 -10.54
C GLN A 58 0.11 12.42 -10.32
N THR A 59 0.82 12.00 -9.27
CA THR A 59 1.00 10.60 -8.90
C THR A 59 -0.34 9.91 -8.65
N LEU A 60 -1.22 10.54 -7.86
CA LEU A 60 -2.52 9.94 -7.56
C LEU A 60 -3.40 9.82 -8.81
N ILE A 61 -3.39 10.83 -9.68
CA ILE A 61 -4.11 10.79 -10.97
C ILE A 61 -3.56 9.68 -11.86
N GLN A 62 -2.25 9.53 -11.96
CA GLN A 62 -1.63 8.46 -12.75
C GLN A 62 -2.01 7.07 -12.25
N LEU A 63 -2.05 6.88 -10.94
CA LEU A 63 -2.40 5.58 -10.35
C LEU A 63 -3.90 5.28 -10.46
N THR A 64 -4.75 6.23 -10.07
CA THR A 64 -6.17 5.99 -9.83
C THR A 64 -7.10 6.53 -10.91
N GLY A 65 -6.57 7.42 -11.78
CA GLY A 65 -7.35 8.21 -12.73
C GLY A 65 -8.15 9.36 -12.08
N ARG A 66 -7.90 9.66 -10.79
CA ARG A 66 -8.64 10.69 -10.03
C ARG A 66 -7.70 11.49 -9.13
N SER A 67 -8.14 12.70 -8.75
CA SER A 67 -7.40 13.59 -7.84
C SER A 67 -7.59 13.29 -6.36
N SER A 68 -8.47 12.37 -5.98
CA SER A 68 -8.64 11.82 -4.64
C SER A 68 -8.88 10.32 -4.72
N TYR A 69 -8.67 9.61 -3.63
CA TYR A 69 -8.88 8.17 -3.55
C TYR A 69 -9.68 7.81 -2.30
N THR A 70 -10.71 6.99 -2.48
CA THR A 70 -11.47 6.40 -1.36
C THR A 70 -11.05 4.94 -1.22
N ASP A 71 -10.54 4.57 -0.06
CA ASP A 71 -10.08 3.21 0.22
C ASP A 71 -11.23 2.24 0.49
N LYS A 72 -10.92 0.94 0.66
CA LYS A 72 -11.91 -0.10 0.97
C LYS A 72 -12.67 0.16 2.27
N ALA A 73 -12.09 0.91 3.21
CA ALA A 73 -12.72 1.27 4.48
C ALA A 73 -13.63 2.51 4.36
N GLY A 74 -13.72 3.12 3.17
CA GLY A 74 -14.52 4.33 2.93
C GLY A 74 -13.83 5.64 3.32
N ARG A 75 -12.54 5.62 3.66
CA ARG A 75 -11.78 6.83 3.96
C ARG A 75 -11.34 7.50 2.66
N GLU A 76 -11.60 8.80 2.56
CA GLU A 76 -11.10 9.62 1.47
C GLU A 76 -9.67 10.10 1.80
N TRP A 77 -8.79 9.95 0.80
CA TRP A 77 -7.39 10.35 0.86
C TRP A 77 -7.14 11.50 -0.10
N THR A 78 -6.63 12.61 0.43
CA THR A 78 -6.11 13.70 -0.40
C THR A 78 -4.77 13.30 -1.01
N PRO A 79 -4.31 13.96 -2.08
CA PRO A 79 -3.00 13.66 -2.67
C PRO A 79 -1.85 13.71 -1.67
N ASN A 80 -1.81 14.73 -0.81
CA ASN A 80 -0.75 14.91 0.17
C ASN A 80 -0.79 13.84 1.27
N ASP A 81 -1.99 13.49 1.76
CA ASP A 81 -2.17 12.43 2.76
C ASP A 81 -1.71 11.08 2.21
N PHE A 82 -2.11 10.78 0.96
CA PHE A 82 -1.70 9.57 0.26
C PHE A 82 -0.19 9.50 0.13
N LEU A 83 0.43 10.54 -0.46
CA LEU A 83 1.87 10.55 -0.71
C LEU A 83 2.66 10.43 0.59
N LEU A 84 2.29 11.20 1.62
CA LEU A 84 2.99 11.18 2.89
C LEU A 84 2.85 9.82 3.59
N SER A 85 1.65 9.24 3.58
CA SER A 85 1.44 7.91 4.17
C SER A 85 2.22 6.82 3.43
N ALA A 86 2.38 6.96 2.11
CA ALA A 86 3.16 6.03 1.31
C ALA A 86 4.67 6.17 1.58
N VAL A 87 5.17 7.40 1.69
CA VAL A 87 6.60 7.67 1.99
C VAL A 87 6.97 7.25 3.41
N LEU A 88 6.09 7.47 4.38
CA LEU A 88 6.31 7.08 5.78
C LEU A 88 5.93 5.63 6.08
N GLU A 89 5.43 4.89 5.08
CA GLU A 89 4.98 3.50 5.21
C GLU A 89 3.98 3.29 6.38
N THR A 90 3.16 4.30 6.67
CA THR A 90 2.17 4.23 7.75
C THR A 90 1.01 3.30 7.44
N ARG A 91 0.89 2.88 6.18
CA ARG A 91 -0.12 1.96 5.67
C ARG A 91 0.46 1.10 4.56
N ASP A 92 0.04 -0.16 4.49
CA ASP A 92 0.32 -1.02 3.35
C ASP A 92 -0.61 -0.69 2.18
N TRP A 93 -0.06 -0.02 1.18
CA TRP A 93 -0.77 0.34 -0.05
C TRP A 93 -0.72 -0.77 -1.12
N LYS A 94 0.07 -1.84 -0.89
CA LYS A 94 0.27 -2.91 -1.88
C LYS A 94 -0.99 -3.70 -2.16
N GLU A 95 -1.83 -3.87 -1.14
CA GLU A 95 -3.09 -4.62 -1.22
C GLU A 95 -4.30 -3.75 -1.62
N GLU A 96 -4.13 -2.43 -1.72
CA GLU A 96 -5.22 -1.54 -2.12
C GLU A 96 -5.43 -1.56 -3.64
N PRO A 97 -6.69 -1.76 -4.13
CA PRO A 97 -7.00 -1.80 -5.55
C PRO A 97 -7.09 -0.39 -6.13
N MET A 98 -5.95 0.29 -6.21
CA MET A 98 -5.89 1.68 -6.63
C MET A 98 -5.37 1.89 -8.06
N VAL A 99 -4.63 0.93 -8.61
CA VAL A 99 -4.03 1.05 -9.93
C VAL A 99 -5.08 0.85 -11.01
N LEU A 100 -5.32 1.90 -11.80
CA LEU A 100 -6.29 1.87 -12.89
C LEU A 100 -5.68 1.20 -14.13
N VAL A 101 -6.24 0.07 -14.53
CA VAL A 101 -5.95 -0.60 -15.80
C VAL A 101 -7.20 -0.57 -16.67
N SER A 102 -7.19 0.30 -17.68
CA SER A 102 -8.36 0.50 -18.55
C SER A 102 -8.27 -0.23 -19.90
N LEU A 103 -7.05 -0.55 -20.36
CA LEU A 103 -6.82 -1.22 -21.64
C LEU A 103 -7.19 -2.70 -21.56
N GLY A 104 -8.15 -3.14 -22.40
CA GLY A 104 -8.62 -4.53 -22.44
C GLY A 104 -7.51 -5.50 -22.84
N GLU A 105 -6.70 -5.14 -23.85
CA GLU A 105 -5.57 -5.94 -24.32
C GLU A 105 -4.53 -6.17 -23.23
N LEU A 106 -4.19 -5.10 -22.47
CA LEU A 106 -3.26 -5.20 -21.36
C LEU A 106 -3.79 -6.12 -20.24
N LYS A 107 -5.10 -6.05 -19.96
CA LYS A 107 -5.73 -6.94 -18.98
C LYS A 107 -5.62 -8.41 -19.43
N GLU A 108 -5.85 -8.68 -20.71
CA GLU A 108 -5.77 -10.01 -21.26
C GLU A 108 -4.33 -10.57 -21.20
N GLN A 109 -3.33 -9.76 -21.57
CA GLN A 109 -1.92 -10.14 -21.48
C GLN A 109 -1.47 -10.39 -20.02
N LEU A 110 -1.99 -9.63 -19.07
CA LEU A 110 -1.67 -9.79 -17.65
C LEU A 110 -2.51 -10.86 -16.95
N GLY A 111 -3.46 -11.49 -17.65
CA GLY A 111 -4.37 -12.48 -17.06
C GLY A 111 -5.34 -11.87 -16.04
N LEU A 112 -5.67 -10.59 -16.18
CA LEU A 112 -6.54 -9.86 -15.25
C LEU A 112 -8.02 -9.99 -15.63
N GLU A 113 -8.89 -9.85 -14.63
CA GLU A 113 -10.33 -9.87 -14.83
C GLU A 113 -10.80 -8.69 -15.70
N LYS A 114 -11.55 -8.96 -16.77
CA LYS A 114 -11.97 -7.95 -17.77
C LYS A 114 -12.92 -6.89 -17.18
N ILE A 115 -13.78 -7.28 -16.26
CA ILE A 115 -14.79 -6.38 -15.66
C ILE A 115 -14.16 -5.43 -14.64
N GLN A 116 -13.17 -5.91 -13.89
CA GLN A 116 -12.47 -5.13 -12.87
C GLN A 116 -11.61 -4.03 -13.53
N ARG A 117 -11.68 -2.82 -13.02
CA ARG A 117 -10.94 -1.66 -13.55
C ARG A 117 -9.75 -1.24 -12.69
N ARG A 118 -9.75 -1.63 -11.42
CA ARG A 118 -8.70 -1.28 -10.47
C ARG A 118 -8.13 -2.52 -9.83
N PHE A 119 -6.83 -2.56 -9.76
CA PHE A 119 -6.06 -3.69 -9.26
C PHE A 119 -5.10 -3.22 -8.18
N SER A 120 -4.75 -4.11 -7.26
CA SER A 120 -3.70 -3.83 -6.28
C SER A 120 -2.32 -4.01 -6.90
N PHE A 121 -1.32 -3.36 -6.32
CA PHE A 121 0.06 -3.57 -6.74
C PHE A 121 0.47 -5.04 -6.57
N ALA A 122 0.03 -5.70 -5.50
CA ALA A 122 0.30 -7.11 -5.26
C ALA A 122 -0.24 -8.01 -6.38
N GLN A 123 -1.47 -7.75 -6.86
CA GLN A 123 -2.04 -8.49 -8.01
C GLN A 123 -1.23 -8.28 -9.29
N LEU A 124 -0.81 -7.04 -9.56
CA LEU A 124 -0.03 -6.73 -10.76
C LEU A 124 1.38 -7.30 -10.69
N SER A 125 2.06 -7.17 -9.56
CA SER A 125 3.43 -7.66 -9.37
C SER A 125 3.53 -9.19 -9.39
N GLY A 126 2.44 -9.89 -9.12
CA GLY A 126 2.35 -11.34 -9.26
C GLY A 126 2.29 -11.84 -10.71
N SER A 127 2.07 -10.96 -11.69
CA SER A 127 2.05 -11.33 -13.10
C SER A 127 3.46 -11.50 -13.66
N VAL A 128 3.75 -12.67 -14.25
CA VAL A 128 5.03 -12.95 -14.91
C VAL A 128 5.23 -12.09 -16.16
N GLU A 129 4.13 -11.69 -16.80
CA GLU A 129 4.15 -10.92 -18.04
C GLU A 129 4.44 -9.42 -17.84
N LEU A 130 4.18 -8.88 -16.65
CA LEU A 130 4.37 -7.45 -16.39
C LEU A 130 5.79 -6.95 -16.65
N PRO A 131 6.86 -7.62 -16.19
CA PRO A 131 8.24 -7.20 -16.48
C PRO A 131 8.56 -7.23 -17.98
N ARG A 132 8.05 -8.20 -18.73
CA ARG A 132 8.24 -8.30 -20.19
C ARG A 132 7.60 -7.11 -20.89
N ILE A 133 6.33 -6.85 -20.61
CA ILE A 133 5.58 -5.73 -21.20
C ILE A 133 6.23 -4.38 -20.86
N ALA A 134 6.69 -4.22 -19.62
CA ALA A 134 7.35 -2.99 -19.18
C ALA A 134 8.69 -2.76 -19.89
N ASN A 135 9.42 -3.80 -20.25
CA ASN A 135 10.65 -3.70 -21.02
C ASN A 135 10.37 -3.36 -22.49
N GLU A 136 9.40 -4.01 -23.10
CA GLU A 136 8.98 -3.71 -24.49
C GLU A 136 8.49 -2.26 -24.66
N ALA A 137 7.86 -1.68 -23.66
CA ALA A 137 7.39 -0.30 -23.70
C ALA A 137 8.49 0.76 -23.52
N ARG A 138 9.74 0.35 -23.21
CA ARG A 138 10.90 1.27 -23.06
C ARG A 138 11.76 1.37 -24.29
N GLU A 139 11.61 0.45 -25.23
CA GLU A 139 12.29 0.45 -26.54
C GLU A 139 11.55 1.33 -27.56
#